data_7f96471e22441637f7a3ebe8b259ba21
#
_entry.id   7f96471e22441637f7a3ebe8b259ba21
#
_cell.length_a   1.000
_cell.length_b   1.000
_cell.length_c   1.000
_cell.angle_alpha   90.00
_cell.angle_beta   90.00
_cell.angle_gamma   90.00
#
_symmetry.space_group_name_H-M   'P 1'
#
loop_
_entity.id
_entity.type
_entity.pdbx_description
1 polymer ?
#
loop_
_entity_poly.entity_id
_entity_poly.type
_entity_poly.pdbx_seq_one_letter_code
_entity_poly.pdbx_strand_id
1 'polypeptide(L)'
;MLPILVQNVVYHHINNSLLEKKKKFIEHLNQEEINDFIENPDDSTETFSEFSTLHNEFLVLSHAPIKPRHKNSTFSNDYRKIEGEENEYRILEHHFVYGGQGYKLEIGSSLSEVNDLTFVIRFFILIVFVVILLITFLADTFYIEYLLKPFYKIIDTKIRRVNEPETFDHTPIKAASRDFRELDFVLNQMMDRIAEVFKKEKQFISNVSHELLTPIALLKNKLENLLQNESLDDNAFDKIAGSLKTLDMLKKIINNLLLISRIDNNQYEANEEINLKEIVSDLQEDLQDRMDDREIHFINKIENSFVFLGNKTLIHILIYNLVTNAIKYNKPEGNIIIEDGFVGEHYFIKVKDSGIGMDESQLEKIFSRFARISSDQEGQGLGLAIAQSVAAFHHIEIKVESVINEGTTFTLWFQKAN
;
A
#
# COMPACT_ATOMS: atom_id res chain seq x y z
N MET A 1 36.37 -20.68 13.55
CA MET A 1 36.89 -22.03 13.82
C MET A 1 37.97 -22.47 12.83
N LEU A 2 37.74 -22.47 11.52
CA LEU A 2 38.72 -22.95 10.53
C LEU A 2 40.10 -22.30 10.61
N PRO A 3 40.27 -20.96 10.72
CA PRO A 3 41.61 -20.38 10.84
C PRO A 3 42.37 -20.77 12.08
N ILE A 4 41.70 -20.98 13.22
CA ILE A 4 42.32 -21.44 14.46
C ILE A 4 42.78 -22.89 14.33
N LEU A 5 42.01 -23.76 13.67
CA LEU A 5 42.35 -25.12 13.38
C LEU A 5 43.59 -25.20 12.49
N VAL A 6 43.62 -24.41 11.41
CA VAL A 6 44.77 -24.36 10.51
C VAL A 6 46.04 -23.90 11.26
N GLN A 7 45.93 -22.84 12.05
CA GLN A 7 47.03 -22.33 12.86
C GLN A 7 47.57 -23.39 13.84
N ASN A 8 46.69 -24.11 14.52
CA ASN A 8 47.08 -25.15 15.44
C ASN A 8 47.81 -26.32 14.74
N VAL A 9 47.31 -26.74 13.55
CA VAL A 9 47.96 -27.81 12.78
C VAL A 9 49.35 -27.37 12.29
N VAL A 10 49.47 -26.15 11.80
CA VAL A 10 50.73 -25.59 11.34
C VAL A 10 51.71 -25.44 12.49
N TYR A 11 51.29 -24.91 13.66
CA TYR A 11 52.15 -24.82 14.83
C TYR A 11 52.63 -26.20 15.31
N HIS A 12 51.77 -27.19 15.26
CA HIS A 12 52.14 -28.56 15.61
C HIS A 12 53.20 -29.09 14.64
N HIS A 13 53.09 -28.86 13.36
CA HIS A 13 54.03 -29.24 12.34
C HIS A 13 55.39 -28.52 12.54
N ILE A 14 55.40 -27.21 12.76
CA ILE A 14 56.62 -26.43 13.04
C ILE A 14 57.30 -26.94 14.31
N ASN A 15 56.54 -27.11 15.40
CA ASN A 15 57.10 -27.64 16.65
C ASN A 15 57.81 -28.99 16.48
N ASN A 16 57.20 -29.90 15.72
CA ASN A 16 57.80 -31.21 15.42
C ASN A 16 59.10 -31.06 14.57
N SER A 17 59.08 -30.20 13.56
CA SER A 17 60.25 -29.90 12.76
C SER A 17 61.42 -29.34 13.59
N LEU A 18 61.13 -28.38 14.49
CA LEU A 18 62.12 -27.81 15.39
C LEU A 18 62.68 -28.85 16.36
N LEU A 19 61.85 -29.79 16.84
CA LEU A 19 62.32 -30.88 17.66
C LEU A 19 63.27 -31.87 16.92
N GLU A 20 62.93 -32.18 15.69
CA GLU A 20 63.80 -33.03 14.85
C GLU A 20 65.17 -32.36 14.56
N LYS A 21 65.12 -31.04 14.27
CA LYS A 21 66.37 -30.27 14.05
C LYS A 21 67.21 -30.19 15.32
N LYS A 22 66.57 -29.92 16.47
CA LYS A 22 67.28 -30.00 17.76
C LYS A 22 67.95 -31.37 17.95
N LYS A 23 67.24 -32.45 17.67
CA LYS A 23 67.79 -33.81 17.85
C LYS A 23 69.00 -34.02 16.94
N LYS A 24 68.87 -33.68 15.65
CA LYS A 24 70.00 -33.81 14.68
C LYS A 24 71.17 -32.94 15.08
N PHE A 25 70.98 -31.70 15.51
CA PHE A 25 72.01 -30.83 15.97
C PHE A 25 72.79 -31.39 17.17
N ILE A 26 72.07 -31.85 18.19
CA ILE A 26 72.70 -32.41 19.41
C ILE A 26 73.40 -33.71 19.14
N GLU A 27 72.92 -34.60 18.24
CA GLU A 27 73.55 -35.87 17.84
C GLU A 27 74.85 -35.70 17.07
N HIS A 28 75.06 -34.63 16.31
CA HIS A 28 76.24 -34.37 15.48
C HIS A 28 77.19 -33.32 16.11
N LEU A 29 76.91 -32.84 17.30
CA LEU A 29 77.64 -31.78 17.94
C LEU A 29 79.06 -32.25 18.36
N ASN A 30 80.10 -31.58 17.81
CA ASN A 30 81.50 -31.82 18.14
C ASN A 30 82.07 -30.63 18.94
N GLN A 31 83.21 -30.80 19.67
CA GLN A 31 83.84 -29.75 20.46
C GLN A 31 84.38 -28.58 19.58
N GLU A 32 84.83 -28.91 18.36
CA GLU A 32 85.27 -27.92 17.37
C GLU A 32 84.12 -27.05 16.87
N GLU A 33 82.98 -27.66 16.54
CA GLU A 33 81.78 -26.98 16.10
C GLU A 33 81.19 -26.06 17.18
N ILE A 34 81.25 -26.44 18.46
CA ILE A 34 80.80 -25.59 19.57
C ILE A 34 81.65 -24.29 19.63
N ASN A 35 82.94 -24.42 19.45
CA ASN A 35 83.84 -23.22 19.48
C ASN A 35 83.58 -22.31 18.29
N ASP A 36 83.35 -22.86 17.11
CA ASP A 36 83.00 -22.05 15.91
C ASP A 36 81.69 -21.32 16.03
N PHE A 37 80.71 -21.92 16.74
CA PHE A 37 79.41 -21.28 17.00
C PHE A 37 79.49 -20.14 18.08
N ILE A 38 80.52 -20.11 18.95
CA ILE A 38 80.61 -19.22 20.11
C ILE A 38 81.72 -18.16 19.93
N GLU A 39 82.63 -18.29 18.95
CA GLU A 39 83.89 -17.53 18.87
C GLU A 39 83.77 -16.08 18.40
N ASN A 40 82.62 -15.46 18.27
CA ASN A 40 82.50 -14.01 17.98
C ASN A 40 81.53 -13.31 18.98
N PRO A 41 82.06 -12.92 20.22
CA PRO A 41 81.23 -12.21 21.16
C PRO A 41 81.22 -10.69 20.97
N ASP A 42 81.96 -10.12 19.99
CA ASP A 42 82.27 -8.68 19.95
C ASP A 42 81.56 -7.89 18.82
N ASP A 43 80.73 -8.51 18.03
CA ASP A 43 79.91 -7.78 17.08
C ASP A 43 78.43 -7.74 17.57
N SER A 44 77.95 -6.53 17.81
CA SER A 44 76.60 -6.20 18.26
C SER A 44 75.49 -6.56 17.23
N THR A 45 75.84 -7.29 16.23
CA THR A 45 74.97 -8.05 15.30
C THR A 45 75.00 -9.51 15.76
N GLU A 46 73.86 -10.01 16.26
CA GLU A 46 73.62 -11.44 16.59
C GLU A 46 74.20 -12.28 15.47
N THR A 47 75.29 -13.03 15.74
CA THR A 47 75.96 -13.92 14.78
C THR A 47 75.09 -15.15 14.62
N PHE A 48 74.26 -15.11 13.58
CA PHE A 48 73.50 -16.26 13.11
C PHE A 48 74.42 -17.08 12.24
N SER A 49 74.87 -18.19 12.74
CA SER A 49 75.65 -19.13 11.89
C SER A 49 74.73 -19.75 10.84
N GLU A 50 75.15 -19.61 9.60
CA GLU A 50 74.48 -20.07 8.40
C GLU A 50 74.22 -21.55 8.38
N PHE A 51 73.01 -21.99 8.77
CA PHE A 51 72.46 -23.26 8.39
C PHE A 51 71.08 -23.12 7.74
N SER A 52 70.95 -22.10 6.94
CA SER A 52 69.68 -22.00 6.20
C SER A 52 69.93 -21.32 4.85
N THR A 53 69.62 -22.06 3.82
CA THR A 53 69.61 -21.58 2.43
C THR A 53 68.40 -20.67 2.10
N LEU A 54 67.62 -20.26 3.09
CA LEU A 54 66.45 -19.37 2.97
C LEU A 54 66.25 -18.68 4.32
N HIS A 55 66.07 -17.39 4.35
CA HIS A 55 65.91 -16.44 5.51
C HIS A 55 64.81 -16.85 6.52
N ASN A 56 64.33 -18.04 6.52
CA ASN A 56 63.15 -18.51 7.28
C ASN A 56 63.52 -19.22 8.59
N GLU A 57 64.79 -19.49 8.87
CA GLU A 57 65.17 -20.24 10.08
C GLU A 57 66.49 -19.72 10.66
N PHE A 58 66.61 -19.74 11.97
CA PHE A 58 67.86 -19.41 12.64
C PHE A 58 68.22 -20.44 13.72
N LEU A 59 69.50 -20.53 14.03
CA LEU A 59 69.99 -21.31 15.13
C LEU A 59 71.01 -20.45 15.90
N VAL A 60 70.85 -20.33 17.21
CA VAL A 60 71.73 -19.59 18.10
C VAL A 60 72.15 -20.49 19.25
N LEU A 61 73.47 -20.58 19.47
CA LEU A 61 74.04 -21.29 20.61
C LEU A 61 74.70 -20.29 21.54
N SER A 62 74.30 -20.25 22.82
CA SER A 62 74.85 -19.35 23.81
C SER A 62 75.21 -20.05 25.10
N HIS A 63 76.22 -19.51 25.84
CA HIS A 63 76.52 -20.02 27.20
C HIS A 63 75.38 -19.75 28.17
N ALA A 64 75.02 -20.77 28.95
CA ALA A 64 73.96 -20.64 29.97
C ALA A 64 74.40 -21.29 31.29
N PRO A 65 73.97 -20.73 32.43
CA PRO A 65 74.28 -21.33 33.73
C PRO A 65 73.67 -22.75 33.81
N ILE A 66 74.42 -23.70 34.39
CA ILE A 66 73.98 -25.09 34.58
C ILE A 66 72.80 -25.07 35.60
N LYS A 67 71.57 -25.17 35.08
CA LYS A 67 70.37 -25.32 35.87
C LYS A 67 70.01 -26.81 35.97
N PRO A 68 69.97 -27.41 37.16
CA PRO A 68 69.88 -28.88 37.31
C PRO A 68 68.54 -29.51 36.91
N ARG A 69 67.61 -28.82 36.34
CA ARG A 69 66.22 -29.34 36.19
C ARG A 69 65.44 -29.06 34.87
N HIS A 70 66.08 -28.57 33.84
CA HIS A 70 65.30 -28.35 32.58
C HIS A 70 65.80 -29.19 31.43
N LYS A 71 65.37 -30.47 31.39
CA LYS A 71 65.43 -31.34 30.20
C LYS A 71 64.33 -31.10 29.18
N ASN A 72 63.41 -30.19 29.40
CA ASN A 72 62.28 -29.94 28.54
C ASN A 72 62.53 -28.75 27.64
N SER A 73 62.30 -28.93 26.34
CA SER A 73 62.28 -27.83 25.38
C SER A 73 61.01 -26.99 25.60
N THR A 74 61.15 -25.69 25.55
CA THR A 74 60.04 -24.74 25.61
C THR A 74 59.83 -24.08 24.24
N PHE A 75 58.60 -23.75 23.92
CA PHE A 75 58.22 -23.10 22.67
C PHE A 75 57.65 -21.74 22.98
N SER A 76 58.18 -20.67 22.32
CA SER A 76 57.65 -19.32 22.40
C SER A 76 57.52 -18.72 21.01
N ASN A 77 56.71 -17.69 20.89
CA ASN A 77 56.72 -16.81 19.73
C ASN A 77 57.41 -15.51 20.14
N ASP A 78 58.33 -15.02 19.32
CA ASP A 78 59.02 -13.77 19.56
C ASP A 78 59.41 -13.09 18.24
N TYR A 79 59.48 -11.78 18.25
CA TYR A 79 59.93 -11.00 17.10
C TYR A 79 61.43 -10.93 17.10
N ARG A 80 62.07 -11.27 15.99
CA ARG A 80 63.50 -11.18 15.81
C ARG A 80 63.82 -10.45 14.52
N LYS A 81 64.81 -9.58 14.61
CA LYS A 81 65.33 -8.87 13.47
C LYS A 81 66.55 -9.61 12.92
N ILE A 82 66.40 -10.27 11.76
CA ILE A 82 67.43 -11.04 11.10
C ILE A 82 67.68 -10.37 9.75
N GLU A 83 68.95 -10.09 9.41
CA GLU A 83 69.37 -9.42 8.18
C GLU A 83 68.61 -8.10 7.84
N GLY A 84 68.12 -7.41 8.84
CA GLY A 84 67.42 -6.13 8.68
C GLY A 84 65.87 -6.26 8.61
N GLU A 85 65.35 -7.43 8.48
CA GLU A 85 63.90 -7.70 8.50
C GLU A 85 63.42 -8.21 9.86
N GLU A 86 62.36 -7.61 10.38
CA GLU A 86 61.74 -7.96 11.65
C GLU A 86 60.55 -8.89 11.37
N ASN A 87 60.70 -10.13 11.74
CA ASN A 87 59.68 -11.18 11.55
C ASN A 87 59.34 -11.86 12.87
N GLU A 88 58.12 -12.43 12.96
CA GLU A 88 57.68 -13.30 14.05
C GLU A 88 58.22 -14.72 13.81
N TYR A 89 58.91 -15.24 14.82
CA TYR A 89 59.45 -16.59 14.77
C TYR A 89 58.85 -17.46 15.85
N ARG A 90 58.61 -18.75 15.50
CA ARG A 90 58.35 -19.83 16.47
C ARG A 90 59.68 -20.35 16.94
N ILE A 91 60.04 -20.13 18.22
CA ILE A 91 61.34 -20.44 18.81
C ILE A 91 61.23 -21.64 19.73
N LEU A 92 62.08 -22.63 19.49
CA LEU A 92 62.35 -23.73 20.41
C LEU A 92 63.60 -23.37 21.24
N GLU A 93 63.47 -23.26 22.54
CA GLU A 93 64.56 -23.07 23.49
C GLU A 93 64.87 -24.37 24.23
N HIS A 94 66.12 -24.77 24.22
CA HIS A 94 66.59 -25.99 24.89
C HIS A 94 67.91 -25.78 25.61
N HIS A 95 67.95 -26.14 26.89
CA HIS A 95 69.14 -26.10 27.70
C HIS A 95 69.75 -27.47 27.82
N PHE A 96 71.05 -27.58 27.57
CA PHE A 96 71.82 -28.86 27.70
C PHE A 96 73.19 -28.63 28.25
N VAL A 97 73.86 -29.72 28.66
CA VAL A 97 75.24 -29.70 29.19
C VAL A 97 76.10 -30.54 28.29
N TYR A 98 77.23 -29.95 27.84
CA TYR A 98 78.22 -30.64 27.01
C TYR A 98 79.63 -30.27 27.52
N GLY A 99 80.53 -31.27 27.66
CA GLY A 99 81.89 -31.00 28.17
C GLY A 99 81.99 -30.37 29.58
N GLY A 100 80.93 -30.46 30.41
CA GLY A 100 80.87 -29.86 31.71
C GLY A 100 80.44 -28.39 31.77
N GLN A 101 80.10 -27.79 30.59
CA GLN A 101 79.57 -26.43 30.46
C GLN A 101 78.07 -26.48 30.10
N GLY A 102 77.30 -25.43 30.52
CA GLY A 102 75.88 -25.29 30.18
C GLY A 102 75.71 -24.44 28.96
N TYR A 103 74.82 -24.88 28.06
CA TYR A 103 74.48 -24.21 26.83
C TYR A 103 72.98 -24.05 26.68
N LYS A 104 72.57 -22.95 26.00
CA LYS A 104 71.21 -22.64 25.54
C LYS A 104 71.21 -22.65 24.01
N LEU A 105 70.40 -23.56 23.46
CA LEU A 105 70.13 -23.66 22.03
C LEU A 105 68.77 -23.01 21.74
N GLU A 106 68.74 -22.03 20.85
CA GLU A 106 67.55 -21.47 20.28
C GLU A 106 67.45 -21.83 18.79
N ILE A 107 66.36 -22.47 18.38
CA ILE A 107 66.09 -22.76 16.97
C ILE A 107 64.75 -22.09 16.65
N GLY A 108 64.77 -21.16 15.70
CA GLY A 108 63.60 -20.41 15.28
C GLY A 108 63.20 -20.73 13.84
N SER A 109 61.92 -20.76 13.58
CA SER A 109 61.31 -20.84 12.24
C SER A 109 60.34 -19.69 12.05
N SER A 110 60.47 -18.99 10.94
CA SER A 110 59.62 -17.82 10.63
C SER A 110 58.17 -18.21 10.48
N LEU A 111 57.29 -17.36 10.98
CA LEU A 111 55.83 -17.47 10.84
C LEU A 111 55.28 -16.58 9.72
N SER A 112 56.11 -15.86 8.97
CA SER A 112 55.66 -14.96 7.91
C SER A 112 54.82 -15.65 6.85
N GLU A 113 55.32 -16.78 6.30
CA GLU A 113 54.54 -17.58 5.32
C GLU A 113 53.20 -18.09 5.89
N VAL A 114 53.21 -18.45 7.17
CA VAL A 114 52.00 -18.94 7.86
C VAL A 114 50.99 -17.82 8.05
N ASN A 115 51.47 -16.61 8.40
CA ASN A 115 50.60 -15.49 8.57
C ASN A 115 50.00 -15.00 7.26
N ASP A 116 50.81 -14.99 6.18
CA ASP A 116 50.37 -14.66 4.83
C ASP A 116 49.32 -15.66 4.33
N LEU A 117 49.61 -16.97 4.47
CA LEU A 117 48.64 -17.99 4.13
C LEU A 117 47.33 -17.85 4.93
N THR A 118 47.43 -17.56 6.23
CA THR A 118 46.31 -17.38 7.11
C THR A 118 45.48 -16.15 6.70
N PHE A 119 46.12 -15.07 6.29
CA PHE A 119 45.45 -13.86 5.76
C PHE A 119 44.70 -14.17 4.47
N VAL A 120 45.34 -14.87 3.51
CA VAL A 120 44.68 -15.25 2.26
C VAL A 120 43.47 -16.17 2.52
N ILE A 121 43.57 -17.11 3.43
CA ILE A 121 42.46 -18.00 3.81
C ILE A 121 41.33 -17.20 4.44
N ARG A 122 41.62 -16.29 5.35
CA ARG A 122 40.60 -15.42 5.99
C ARG A 122 39.89 -14.57 4.95
N PHE A 123 40.64 -13.96 4.04
CA PHE A 123 40.09 -13.12 2.97
C PHE A 123 39.20 -13.93 2.02
N PHE A 124 39.65 -15.14 1.65
CA PHE A 124 38.84 -16.05 0.81
C PHE A 124 37.53 -16.45 1.49
N ILE A 125 37.59 -16.80 2.78
CA ILE A 125 36.38 -17.14 3.56
C ILE A 125 35.40 -15.96 3.60
N LEU A 126 35.91 -14.74 3.79
CA LEU A 126 35.10 -13.53 3.80
C LEU A 126 34.41 -13.30 2.44
N ILE A 127 35.14 -13.48 1.34
CA ILE A 127 34.57 -13.37 -0.01
C ILE A 127 33.45 -14.41 -0.21
N VAL A 128 33.73 -15.67 0.12
CA VAL A 128 32.74 -16.74 -0.02
C VAL A 128 31.49 -16.45 0.82
N PHE A 129 31.67 -15.95 2.04
CA PHE A 129 30.57 -15.57 2.92
C PHE A 129 29.72 -14.43 2.32
N VAL A 130 30.35 -13.39 1.79
CA VAL A 130 29.65 -12.28 1.11
C VAL A 130 28.91 -12.77 -0.14
N VAL A 131 29.53 -13.65 -0.93
CA VAL A 131 28.89 -14.22 -2.13
C VAL A 131 27.66 -15.04 -1.75
N ILE A 132 27.75 -15.88 -0.71
CA ILE A 132 26.61 -16.65 -0.21
C ILE A 132 25.48 -15.72 0.25
N LEU A 133 25.81 -14.67 1.03
CA LEU A 133 24.81 -13.68 1.46
C LEU A 133 24.14 -12.99 0.27
N LEU A 134 24.89 -12.63 -0.75
CA LEU A 134 24.34 -12.02 -1.95
C LEU A 134 23.40 -12.95 -2.70
N ILE A 135 23.83 -14.22 -2.87
CA ILE A 135 23.01 -15.23 -3.55
C ILE A 135 21.72 -15.50 -2.77
N THR A 136 21.79 -15.65 -1.45
CA THR A 136 20.60 -15.87 -0.61
C THR A 136 19.66 -14.68 -0.66
N PHE A 137 20.18 -13.44 -0.57
CA PHE A 137 19.38 -12.22 -0.67
C PHE A 137 18.63 -12.11 -2.02
N LEU A 138 19.32 -12.40 -3.13
CA LEU A 138 18.69 -12.40 -4.44
C LEU A 138 17.65 -13.51 -4.58
N ALA A 139 17.97 -14.72 -4.11
CA ALA A 139 17.05 -15.84 -4.13
C ALA A 139 15.78 -15.56 -3.31
N ASP A 140 15.91 -14.98 -2.12
CA ASP A 140 14.77 -14.60 -1.27
C ASP A 140 13.90 -13.52 -1.93
N THR A 141 14.50 -12.51 -2.56
CA THR A 141 13.77 -11.46 -3.27
C THR A 141 12.92 -12.03 -4.40
N PHE A 142 13.51 -12.86 -5.27
CA PHE A 142 12.79 -13.52 -6.36
C PHE A 142 11.73 -14.50 -5.87
N TYR A 143 12.03 -15.23 -4.80
CA TYR A 143 11.09 -16.19 -4.22
C TYR A 143 9.86 -15.51 -3.61
N ILE A 144 10.05 -14.40 -2.87
CA ILE A 144 8.98 -13.63 -2.27
C ILE A 144 8.09 -13.02 -3.37
N GLU A 145 8.67 -12.41 -4.40
CA GLU A 145 7.91 -11.85 -5.51
C GLU A 145 7.08 -12.93 -6.23
N TYR A 146 7.68 -14.07 -6.53
CA TYR A 146 6.98 -15.21 -7.13
C TYR A 146 5.84 -15.73 -6.25
N LEU A 147 6.05 -15.83 -4.95
CA LEU A 147 5.06 -16.32 -3.99
C LEU A 147 3.88 -15.36 -3.84
N LEU A 148 4.13 -14.04 -3.83
CA LEU A 148 3.12 -13.01 -3.63
C LEU A 148 2.39 -12.60 -4.92
N LYS A 149 2.88 -12.93 -6.09
CA LYS A 149 2.26 -12.62 -7.39
C LYS A 149 0.77 -13.00 -7.47
N PRO A 150 0.33 -14.20 -7.02
CA PRO A 150 -1.09 -14.55 -6.99
C PRO A 150 -1.93 -13.65 -6.08
N PHE A 151 -1.36 -13.20 -4.95
CA PHE A 151 -2.03 -12.30 -4.02
C PHE A 151 -2.33 -10.94 -4.66
N TYR A 152 -1.34 -10.32 -5.29
CA TYR A 152 -1.55 -9.07 -6.03
C TYR A 152 -2.58 -9.23 -7.15
N LYS A 153 -2.56 -10.37 -7.83
CA LYS A 153 -3.57 -10.66 -8.85
C LYS A 153 -4.97 -10.76 -8.26
N ILE A 154 -5.16 -11.39 -7.09
CA ILE A 154 -6.45 -11.42 -6.37
C ILE A 154 -6.93 -10.01 -6.07
N ILE A 155 -6.04 -9.15 -5.55
CA ILE A 155 -6.40 -7.75 -5.24
C ILE A 155 -6.86 -7.01 -6.49
N ASP A 156 -6.07 -7.06 -7.57
CA ASP A 156 -6.32 -6.26 -8.77
C ASP A 156 -7.54 -6.74 -9.56
N THR A 157 -7.72 -8.06 -9.71
CA THR A 157 -8.80 -8.60 -10.55
C THR A 157 -10.10 -8.84 -9.80
N LYS A 158 -10.04 -9.08 -8.47
CA LYS A 158 -11.21 -9.50 -7.70
C LYS A 158 -11.62 -8.49 -6.63
N ILE A 159 -10.69 -8.06 -5.76
CA ILE A 159 -11.06 -7.18 -4.64
C ILE A 159 -11.45 -5.78 -5.12
N ARG A 160 -10.72 -5.21 -6.08
CA ARG A 160 -11.05 -3.87 -6.62
C ARG A 160 -12.38 -3.81 -7.36
N ARG A 161 -12.92 -4.94 -7.80
CA ARG A 161 -14.19 -5.04 -8.55
C ARG A 161 -15.35 -5.55 -7.71
N VAL A 162 -15.22 -5.55 -6.38
CA VAL A 162 -16.27 -6.01 -5.46
C VAL A 162 -17.59 -5.24 -5.65
N ASN A 163 -17.53 -3.98 -6.08
CA ASN A 163 -18.72 -3.14 -6.30
C ASN A 163 -19.49 -3.49 -7.60
N GLU A 164 -18.97 -4.35 -8.44
CA GLU A 164 -19.56 -4.77 -9.71
C GLU A 164 -19.76 -6.30 -9.72
N PRO A 165 -20.71 -6.84 -8.96
CA PRO A 165 -20.87 -8.30 -8.85
C PRO A 165 -21.22 -8.99 -10.17
N GLU A 166 -21.84 -8.28 -11.12
CA GLU A 166 -22.23 -8.83 -12.43
C GLU A 166 -21.02 -9.00 -13.38
N THR A 167 -19.93 -8.23 -13.19
CA THR A 167 -18.71 -8.28 -14.02
C THR A 167 -17.54 -9.00 -13.33
N PHE A 168 -17.81 -9.62 -12.18
CA PHE A 168 -16.77 -10.27 -11.39
C PHE A 168 -16.17 -11.49 -12.11
N ASP A 169 -14.83 -11.54 -12.18
CA ASP A 169 -14.10 -12.64 -12.81
C ASP A 169 -13.98 -13.85 -11.88
N HIS A 170 -14.78 -14.89 -12.13
CA HIS A 170 -14.79 -16.16 -11.39
C HIS A 170 -13.66 -17.12 -11.76
N THR A 171 -12.79 -16.77 -12.73
CA THR A 171 -11.72 -17.67 -13.14
C THR A 171 -10.76 -17.96 -11.99
N PRO A 172 -10.49 -19.27 -11.70
CA PRO A 172 -9.59 -19.63 -10.62
C PRO A 172 -8.17 -19.13 -10.86
N ILE A 173 -7.56 -18.54 -9.83
CA ILE A 173 -6.18 -18.05 -9.90
C ILE A 173 -5.21 -19.22 -9.69
N LYS A 174 -4.30 -19.41 -10.66
CA LYS A 174 -3.23 -20.40 -10.54
C LYS A 174 -2.20 -19.92 -9.50
N ALA A 175 -2.24 -20.51 -8.31
CA ALA A 175 -1.31 -20.23 -7.23
C ALA A 175 -0.59 -21.51 -6.78
N ALA A 176 0.70 -21.40 -6.48
CA ALA A 176 1.51 -22.51 -5.94
C ALA A 176 1.08 -22.85 -4.49
N SER A 177 0.76 -21.84 -3.67
CA SER A 177 0.27 -22.02 -2.31
C SER A 177 -1.18 -22.51 -2.27
N ARG A 178 -1.46 -23.43 -1.35
CA ARG A 178 -2.81 -23.91 -1.05
C ARG A 178 -3.66 -22.78 -0.48
N ASP A 179 -3.08 -21.94 0.38
CA ASP A 179 -3.78 -20.88 1.08
C ASP A 179 -4.34 -19.82 0.11
N PHE A 180 -3.58 -19.46 -0.93
CA PHE A 180 -4.07 -18.53 -1.95
C PHE A 180 -5.17 -19.14 -2.83
N ARG A 181 -5.14 -20.45 -3.09
CA ARG A 181 -6.24 -21.13 -3.79
C ARG A 181 -7.50 -21.20 -2.93
N GLU A 182 -7.36 -21.41 -1.64
CA GLU A 182 -8.47 -21.41 -0.69
C GLU A 182 -9.06 -20.00 -0.53
N LEU A 183 -8.21 -18.98 -0.43
CA LEU A 183 -8.65 -17.57 -0.43
C LEU A 183 -9.42 -17.22 -1.71
N ASP A 184 -8.91 -17.60 -2.87
CA ASP A 184 -9.58 -17.38 -4.16
C ASP A 184 -10.93 -18.06 -4.23
N PHE A 185 -11.03 -19.30 -3.75
CA PHE A 185 -12.27 -20.06 -3.69
C PHE A 185 -13.31 -19.42 -2.77
N VAL A 186 -12.88 -19.01 -1.55
CA VAL A 186 -13.79 -18.33 -0.60
C VAL A 186 -14.27 -16.99 -1.14
N LEU A 187 -13.38 -16.21 -1.79
CA LEU A 187 -13.76 -14.95 -2.43
C LEU A 187 -14.78 -15.17 -3.56
N ASN A 188 -14.61 -16.19 -4.40
CA ASN A 188 -15.58 -16.54 -5.43
C ASN A 188 -16.93 -16.87 -4.81
N GLN A 189 -16.97 -17.71 -3.76
CA GLN A 189 -18.22 -18.03 -3.07
C GLN A 189 -18.90 -16.81 -2.43
N MET A 190 -18.10 -15.90 -1.85
CA MET A 190 -18.65 -14.66 -1.29
C MET A 190 -19.25 -13.79 -2.38
N MET A 191 -18.60 -13.67 -3.53
CA MET A 191 -19.09 -12.89 -4.65
C MET A 191 -20.35 -13.50 -5.28
N ASP A 192 -20.42 -14.82 -5.41
CA ASP A 192 -21.64 -15.52 -5.83
C ASP A 192 -22.82 -15.18 -4.91
N ARG A 193 -22.56 -15.19 -3.60
CA ARG A 193 -23.58 -14.87 -2.60
C ARG A 193 -24.02 -13.40 -2.66
N ILE A 194 -23.07 -12.50 -2.85
CA ILE A 194 -23.35 -11.06 -3.03
C ILE A 194 -24.18 -10.85 -4.31
N ALA A 195 -23.80 -11.46 -5.42
CA ALA A 195 -24.53 -11.39 -6.68
C ALA A 195 -25.96 -11.94 -6.55
N GLU A 196 -26.15 -13.05 -5.82
CA GLU A 196 -27.48 -13.61 -5.53
C GLU A 196 -28.35 -12.66 -4.69
N VAL A 197 -27.78 -12.06 -3.64
CA VAL A 197 -28.47 -11.06 -2.81
C VAL A 197 -28.87 -9.84 -3.65
N PHE A 198 -27.95 -9.33 -4.46
CA PHE A 198 -28.18 -8.21 -5.35
C PHE A 198 -29.29 -8.49 -6.37
N LYS A 199 -29.28 -9.68 -6.97
CA LYS A 199 -30.31 -10.12 -7.91
C LYS A 199 -31.67 -10.22 -7.22
N LYS A 200 -31.74 -10.79 -6.01
CA LYS A 200 -32.97 -10.87 -5.22
C LYS A 200 -33.52 -9.51 -4.84
N GLU A 201 -32.63 -8.56 -4.45
CA GLU A 201 -33.01 -7.19 -4.13
C GLU A 201 -33.52 -6.45 -5.36
N LYS A 202 -32.86 -6.57 -6.51
CA LYS A 202 -33.31 -6.02 -7.80
C LYS A 202 -34.72 -6.52 -8.17
N GLN A 203 -34.96 -7.83 -8.01
CA GLN A 203 -36.23 -8.44 -8.29
C GLN A 203 -37.30 -8.02 -7.29
N PHE A 204 -36.97 -7.92 -6.01
CA PHE A 204 -37.86 -7.41 -4.96
C PHE A 204 -38.32 -5.99 -5.25
N ILE A 205 -37.40 -5.06 -5.55
CA ILE A 205 -37.70 -3.67 -5.91
C ILE A 205 -38.64 -3.61 -7.11
N SER A 206 -38.37 -4.40 -8.16
CA SER A 206 -39.25 -4.48 -9.34
C SER A 206 -40.66 -4.99 -9.00
N ASN A 207 -40.75 -6.07 -8.24
CA ASN A 207 -42.02 -6.66 -7.84
C ASN A 207 -42.83 -5.71 -6.95
N VAL A 208 -42.21 -5.10 -5.92
CA VAL A 208 -42.83 -4.10 -5.03
C VAL A 208 -43.36 -2.92 -5.82
N SER A 209 -42.62 -2.47 -6.86
CA SER A 209 -43.09 -1.41 -7.76
C SER A 209 -44.41 -1.73 -8.39
N HIS A 210 -44.53 -2.92 -8.99
CA HIS A 210 -45.72 -3.35 -9.67
C HIS A 210 -46.89 -3.63 -8.69
N GLU A 211 -46.59 -4.30 -7.58
CA GLU A 211 -47.60 -4.68 -6.56
C GLU A 211 -48.17 -3.45 -5.82
N LEU A 212 -47.43 -2.35 -5.65
CA LEU A 212 -47.93 -1.14 -5.03
C LEU A 212 -48.62 -0.18 -6.02
N LEU A 213 -48.09 -0.04 -7.23
CA LEU A 213 -48.64 0.92 -8.21
C LEU A 213 -49.97 0.45 -8.80
N THR A 214 -50.18 -0.85 -8.94
CA THR A 214 -51.42 -1.41 -9.47
C THR A 214 -52.65 -1.09 -8.63
N PRO A 215 -52.72 -1.36 -7.29
CA PRO A 215 -53.88 -0.99 -6.48
C PRO A 215 -54.11 0.51 -6.40
N ILE A 216 -53.05 1.33 -6.41
CA ILE A 216 -53.17 2.79 -6.44
C ILE A 216 -53.86 3.23 -7.75
N ALA A 217 -53.44 2.70 -8.91
CA ALA A 217 -54.05 3.00 -10.18
C ALA A 217 -55.53 2.60 -10.22
N LEU A 218 -55.89 1.40 -9.66
CA LEU A 218 -57.27 0.95 -9.55
C LEU A 218 -58.11 1.84 -8.65
N LEU A 219 -57.58 2.27 -7.49
CA LEU A 219 -58.24 3.23 -6.61
C LEU A 219 -58.47 4.57 -7.27
N LYS A 220 -57.44 5.07 -7.96
CA LYS A 220 -57.50 6.32 -8.71
C LYS A 220 -58.62 6.26 -9.77
N ASN A 221 -58.65 5.23 -10.61
CA ASN A 221 -59.68 5.07 -11.61
C ASN A 221 -61.09 4.97 -11.01
N LYS A 222 -61.24 4.29 -9.86
CA LYS A 222 -62.56 4.23 -9.17
C LYS A 222 -63.00 5.60 -8.69
N LEU A 223 -62.12 6.39 -8.11
CA LEU A 223 -62.44 7.73 -7.63
C LEU A 223 -62.70 8.71 -8.79
N GLU A 224 -61.93 8.61 -9.89
CA GLU A 224 -62.17 9.40 -11.11
C GLU A 224 -63.56 9.07 -11.72
N ASN A 225 -63.92 7.79 -11.77
CA ASN A 225 -65.27 7.38 -12.24
C ASN A 225 -66.39 7.91 -11.32
N LEU A 226 -66.15 7.99 -9.99
CA LEU A 226 -67.12 8.55 -9.07
C LEU A 226 -67.31 10.08 -9.32
N LEU A 227 -66.23 10.82 -9.64
CA LEU A 227 -66.31 12.28 -9.97
C LEU A 227 -67.13 12.57 -11.23
N GLN A 228 -67.29 11.60 -12.13
CA GLN A 228 -68.09 11.74 -13.35
C GLN A 228 -69.61 11.63 -13.05
N ASN A 229 -70.02 11.33 -11.81
CA ASN A 229 -71.43 11.22 -11.45
C ASN A 229 -72.03 12.60 -11.17
N GLU A 230 -72.93 13.02 -12.04
CA GLU A 230 -73.60 14.34 -11.97
C GLU A 230 -74.46 14.58 -10.69
N SER A 231 -74.71 13.52 -9.90
CA SER A 231 -75.49 13.59 -8.68
C SER A 231 -74.72 13.81 -7.39
N LEU A 232 -73.42 14.09 -7.49
CA LEU A 232 -72.55 14.37 -6.33
C LEU A 232 -72.87 15.77 -5.75
N ASP A 233 -72.93 15.84 -4.42
CA ASP A 233 -72.89 17.10 -3.71
C ASP A 233 -71.47 17.70 -3.65
N ASP A 234 -71.33 18.98 -3.48
CA ASP A 234 -70.05 19.71 -3.46
C ASP A 234 -69.08 19.13 -2.38
N ASN A 235 -69.61 18.71 -1.23
CA ASN A 235 -68.81 18.12 -0.16
C ASN A 235 -68.23 16.74 -0.53
N ALA A 236 -69.02 15.91 -1.22
CA ALA A 236 -68.55 14.61 -1.73
C ALA A 236 -67.51 14.79 -2.85
N PHE A 237 -67.75 15.77 -3.74
CA PHE A 237 -66.78 16.15 -4.80
C PHE A 237 -65.42 16.54 -4.21
N ASP A 238 -65.42 17.49 -3.23
CA ASP A 238 -64.20 17.95 -2.58
C ASP A 238 -63.45 16.79 -1.86
N LYS A 239 -64.13 15.89 -1.21
CA LYS A 239 -63.56 14.74 -0.54
C LYS A 239 -62.90 13.77 -1.53
N ILE A 240 -63.54 13.50 -2.67
CA ILE A 240 -63.03 12.64 -3.71
C ILE A 240 -61.82 13.28 -4.37
N ALA A 241 -61.87 14.59 -4.70
CA ALA A 241 -60.76 15.34 -5.26
C ALA A 241 -59.55 15.37 -4.29
N GLY A 242 -59.77 15.57 -2.99
CA GLY A 242 -58.73 15.47 -1.96
C GLY A 242 -58.12 14.06 -1.87
N SER A 243 -58.94 12.99 -2.02
CA SER A 243 -58.46 11.64 -2.02
C SER A 243 -57.62 11.30 -3.26
N LEU A 244 -57.99 11.82 -4.43
CA LEU A 244 -57.19 11.71 -5.65
C LEU A 244 -55.82 12.41 -5.51
N LYS A 245 -55.80 13.63 -4.96
CA LYS A 245 -54.55 14.36 -4.69
C LYS A 245 -53.64 13.53 -3.75
N THR A 246 -54.24 12.88 -2.73
CA THR A 246 -53.48 12.01 -1.81
C THR A 246 -52.93 10.77 -2.51
N LEU A 247 -53.69 10.13 -3.40
CA LEU A 247 -53.22 8.97 -4.19
C LEU A 247 -52.08 9.37 -5.17
N ASP A 248 -52.19 10.51 -5.82
CA ASP A 248 -51.11 11.01 -6.70
C ASP A 248 -49.84 11.33 -5.90
N MET A 249 -49.98 11.88 -4.69
CA MET A 249 -48.86 12.08 -3.78
C MET A 249 -48.23 10.72 -3.40
N LEU A 250 -49.01 9.72 -3.02
CA LEU A 250 -48.53 8.39 -2.65
C LEU A 250 -47.79 7.72 -3.81
N LYS A 251 -48.37 7.76 -5.01
CA LYS A 251 -47.74 7.26 -6.26
C LYS A 251 -46.39 7.91 -6.49
N LYS A 252 -46.26 9.24 -6.31
CA LYS A 252 -45.02 9.98 -6.48
C LYS A 252 -43.96 9.61 -5.44
N ILE A 253 -44.38 9.40 -4.16
CA ILE A 253 -43.48 8.92 -3.09
C ILE A 253 -42.92 7.56 -3.44
N ILE A 254 -43.78 6.60 -3.83
CA ILE A 254 -43.34 5.25 -4.19
C ILE A 254 -42.38 5.30 -5.37
N ASN A 255 -42.68 6.02 -6.44
CA ASN A 255 -41.79 6.15 -7.61
C ASN A 255 -40.43 6.73 -7.24
N ASN A 256 -40.40 7.74 -6.36
CA ASN A 256 -39.15 8.36 -5.89
C ASN A 256 -38.30 7.40 -5.04
N LEU A 257 -38.95 6.62 -4.14
CA LEU A 257 -38.24 5.62 -3.34
C LEU A 257 -37.66 4.50 -4.21
N LEU A 258 -38.44 4.05 -5.22
CA LEU A 258 -37.99 3.05 -6.19
C LEU A 258 -36.84 3.59 -7.07
N LEU A 259 -36.91 4.86 -7.47
CA LEU A 259 -35.82 5.51 -8.20
C LEU A 259 -34.52 5.52 -7.37
N ILE A 260 -34.58 6.01 -6.12
CA ILE A 260 -33.44 5.98 -5.21
C ILE A 260 -32.88 4.56 -5.08
N SER A 261 -33.76 3.57 -4.82
CA SER A 261 -33.34 2.21 -4.65
C SER A 261 -32.67 1.62 -5.90
N ARG A 262 -33.16 1.97 -7.11
CA ARG A 262 -32.52 1.55 -8.38
C ARG A 262 -31.16 2.19 -8.59
N ILE A 263 -31.00 3.47 -8.22
CA ILE A 263 -29.72 4.19 -8.32
C ILE A 263 -28.72 3.61 -7.33
N ASP A 264 -29.11 3.45 -6.06
CA ASP A 264 -28.26 2.93 -4.99
C ASP A 264 -27.78 1.49 -5.29
N ASN A 265 -28.57 0.73 -6.07
CA ASN A 265 -28.26 -0.63 -6.53
C ASN A 265 -27.62 -0.67 -7.94
N ASN A 266 -27.04 0.41 -8.42
CA ASN A 266 -26.32 0.51 -9.71
C ASN A 266 -27.11 -0.11 -10.90
N GLN A 267 -28.44 0.09 -10.96
CA GLN A 267 -29.29 -0.46 -12.03
C GLN A 267 -29.32 0.41 -13.30
N TYR A 268 -28.52 1.45 -13.34
CA TYR A 268 -28.38 2.37 -14.46
C TYR A 268 -26.99 2.24 -15.09
N GLU A 269 -26.89 2.50 -16.37
CA GLU A 269 -25.62 2.60 -17.09
C GLU A 269 -25.22 4.08 -17.22
N ALA A 270 -23.93 4.36 -17.12
CA ALA A 270 -23.36 5.70 -17.22
C ALA A 270 -22.43 5.78 -18.46
N ASN A 271 -22.98 5.49 -19.63
CA ASN A 271 -22.24 5.36 -20.91
C ASN A 271 -22.62 6.38 -21.97
N GLU A 272 -23.45 7.38 -21.63
CA GLU A 272 -23.88 8.44 -22.55
C GLU A 272 -23.00 9.66 -22.39
N GLU A 273 -22.66 10.34 -23.50
CA GLU A 273 -22.02 11.67 -23.46
C GLU A 273 -23.03 12.72 -23.04
N ILE A 274 -22.73 13.45 -21.97
CA ILE A 274 -23.62 14.44 -21.37
C ILE A 274 -23.03 15.81 -21.52
N ASN A 275 -23.82 16.73 -22.12
CA ASN A 275 -23.57 18.16 -22.17
C ASN A 275 -24.51 18.89 -21.20
N LEU A 276 -23.96 19.43 -20.11
CA LEU A 276 -24.76 20.11 -19.08
C LEU A 276 -25.46 21.38 -19.60
N LYS A 277 -24.86 22.06 -20.56
CA LYS A 277 -25.47 23.26 -21.16
C LYS A 277 -26.79 22.95 -21.83
N GLU A 278 -26.89 21.83 -22.54
CA GLU A 278 -28.13 21.37 -23.19
C GLU A 278 -29.18 21.04 -22.12
N ILE A 279 -28.82 20.25 -21.10
CA ILE A 279 -29.77 19.87 -20.03
C ILE A 279 -30.35 21.11 -19.31
N VAL A 280 -29.50 22.10 -19.02
CA VAL A 280 -29.98 23.32 -18.34
C VAL A 280 -30.87 24.16 -19.25
N SER A 281 -30.58 24.20 -20.56
CA SER A 281 -31.45 24.91 -21.52
C SER A 281 -32.82 24.24 -21.65
N ASP A 282 -32.85 22.90 -21.78
CA ASP A 282 -34.09 22.10 -21.83
C ASP A 282 -34.94 22.35 -20.54
N LEU A 283 -34.27 22.31 -19.38
CA LEU A 283 -34.95 22.57 -18.10
C LEU A 283 -35.47 23.98 -17.94
N GLN A 284 -34.80 24.97 -18.50
CA GLN A 284 -35.28 26.36 -18.50
C GLN A 284 -36.58 26.46 -19.28
N GLU A 285 -36.69 25.85 -20.45
CA GLU A 285 -37.90 25.82 -21.24
C GLU A 285 -39.04 25.10 -20.49
N ASP A 286 -38.78 23.91 -19.94
CA ASP A 286 -39.75 23.07 -19.23
C ASP A 286 -40.33 23.76 -17.95
N LEU A 287 -39.54 24.60 -17.29
CA LEU A 287 -39.91 25.24 -16.04
C LEU A 287 -40.34 26.72 -16.18
N GLN A 288 -40.34 27.25 -17.41
CA GLN A 288 -40.63 28.65 -17.68
C GLN A 288 -41.96 29.09 -17.06
N ASP A 289 -43.06 28.38 -17.33
CA ASP A 289 -44.40 28.71 -16.81
C ASP A 289 -44.42 28.78 -15.27
N ARG A 290 -43.67 27.89 -14.58
CA ARG A 290 -43.58 27.86 -13.12
C ARG A 290 -42.76 29.02 -12.55
N MET A 291 -41.81 29.50 -13.29
CA MET A 291 -41.00 30.66 -12.93
C MET A 291 -41.82 31.95 -13.14
N ASP A 292 -42.54 32.02 -14.24
CA ASP A 292 -43.43 33.16 -14.55
C ASP A 292 -44.58 33.30 -13.53
N ASP A 293 -45.20 32.16 -13.13
CA ASP A 293 -46.27 32.13 -12.09
C ASP A 293 -45.78 32.68 -10.73
N ARG A 294 -44.48 32.68 -10.48
CA ARG A 294 -43.85 33.14 -9.24
C ARG A 294 -43.01 34.42 -9.41
N GLU A 295 -43.01 35.02 -10.60
CA GLU A 295 -42.22 36.20 -10.96
C GLU A 295 -40.70 36.00 -10.74
N ILE A 296 -40.19 34.77 -10.97
CA ILE A 296 -38.79 34.41 -10.74
C ILE A 296 -37.97 34.64 -12.00
N HIS A 297 -36.86 35.36 -11.87
CA HIS A 297 -35.93 35.58 -12.98
C HIS A 297 -34.89 34.49 -13.02
N PHE A 298 -34.85 33.72 -14.13
CA PHE A 298 -33.85 32.67 -14.37
C PHE A 298 -32.71 33.25 -15.23
N ILE A 299 -31.47 33.06 -14.73
CA ILE A 299 -30.26 33.62 -15.36
C ILE A 299 -29.32 32.45 -15.62
N ASN A 300 -29.22 32.03 -16.90
CA ASN A 300 -28.29 30.98 -17.33
C ASN A 300 -26.95 31.61 -17.74
N LYS A 301 -25.89 31.32 -16.99
CA LYS A 301 -24.51 31.78 -17.20
C LYS A 301 -23.57 30.61 -17.50
N ILE A 302 -24.05 29.51 -18.09
CA ILE A 302 -23.19 28.40 -18.50
C ILE A 302 -22.47 28.80 -19.78
N GLU A 303 -21.16 28.98 -19.69
CA GLU A 303 -20.31 29.38 -20.79
C GLU A 303 -19.49 28.19 -21.33
N ASN A 304 -19.10 27.26 -20.46
CA ASN A 304 -18.20 26.17 -20.82
C ASN A 304 -18.94 24.99 -21.45
N SER A 305 -18.35 24.41 -22.47
CA SER A 305 -18.82 23.14 -23.05
C SER A 305 -18.11 21.98 -22.35
N PHE A 306 -18.63 21.58 -21.18
CA PHE A 306 -18.12 20.43 -20.47
C PHE A 306 -18.94 19.19 -20.78
N VAL A 307 -18.25 18.11 -21.23
CA VAL A 307 -18.86 16.83 -21.57
C VAL A 307 -18.23 15.74 -20.72
N PHE A 308 -19.06 14.87 -20.19
CA PHE A 308 -18.63 13.71 -19.42
C PHE A 308 -19.52 12.49 -19.70
N LEU A 309 -19.05 11.28 -19.34
CA LEU A 309 -19.83 10.06 -19.47
C LEU A 309 -20.73 9.88 -18.24
N GLY A 310 -22.01 9.61 -18.49
CA GLY A 310 -23.00 9.45 -17.44
C GLY A 310 -24.33 8.89 -17.95
N ASN A 311 -25.38 9.01 -17.14
CA ASN A 311 -26.76 8.74 -17.51
C ASN A 311 -27.52 10.05 -17.66
N LYS A 312 -27.92 10.41 -18.90
CA LYS A 312 -28.57 11.69 -19.21
C LYS A 312 -29.84 11.90 -18.40
N THR A 313 -30.68 10.86 -18.25
CA THR A 313 -31.92 10.94 -17.51
C THR A 313 -31.70 11.24 -16.02
N LEU A 314 -30.72 10.59 -15.40
CA LEU A 314 -30.39 10.82 -13.99
C LEU A 314 -29.82 12.21 -13.77
N ILE A 315 -28.93 12.69 -14.61
CA ILE A 315 -28.40 14.05 -14.51
C ILE A 315 -29.49 15.11 -14.70
N HIS A 316 -30.41 14.90 -15.65
CA HIS A 316 -31.57 15.76 -15.79
C HIS A 316 -32.41 15.79 -14.50
N ILE A 317 -32.66 14.64 -13.86
CA ILE A 317 -33.37 14.54 -12.58
C ILE A 317 -32.61 15.27 -11.46
N LEU A 318 -31.29 15.17 -11.40
CA LEU A 318 -30.43 15.89 -10.44
C LEU A 318 -30.65 17.41 -10.55
N ILE A 319 -30.41 17.97 -11.74
CA ILE A 319 -30.55 19.41 -11.97
C ILE A 319 -31.99 19.86 -11.78
N TYR A 320 -32.97 19.11 -12.28
CA TYR A 320 -34.41 19.38 -12.07
C TYR A 320 -34.78 19.50 -10.59
N ASN A 321 -34.30 18.60 -9.73
CA ASN A 321 -34.57 18.66 -8.29
C ASN A 321 -33.95 19.92 -7.63
N LEU A 322 -32.73 20.30 -8.03
CA LEU A 322 -32.11 21.51 -7.51
C LEU A 322 -32.85 22.79 -7.97
N VAL A 323 -33.19 22.87 -9.26
CA VAL A 323 -33.88 24.02 -9.83
C VAL A 323 -35.30 24.15 -9.28
N THR A 324 -36.05 23.04 -9.19
CA THR A 324 -37.41 23.06 -8.62
C THR A 324 -37.41 23.41 -7.13
N ASN A 325 -36.37 23.03 -6.38
CA ASN A 325 -36.18 23.52 -5.02
C ASN A 325 -35.89 25.04 -4.98
N ALA A 326 -35.01 25.52 -5.87
CA ALA A 326 -34.74 26.97 -6.01
C ALA A 326 -35.96 27.76 -6.38
N ILE A 327 -36.91 27.28 -7.22
CA ILE A 327 -38.18 27.89 -7.52
C ILE A 327 -39.12 27.85 -6.29
N LYS A 328 -39.21 26.72 -5.63
CA LYS A 328 -40.13 26.46 -4.54
C LYS A 328 -39.84 27.33 -3.30
N TYR A 329 -38.58 27.47 -2.93
CA TYR A 329 -38.11 28.15 -1.74
C TYR A 329 -37.64 29.58 -2.01
N ASN A 330 -37.85 30.11 -3.25
CA ASN A 330 -37.54 31.47 -3.59
C ASN A 330 -38.57 32.43 -2.99
N LYS A 331 -38.23 33.71 -2.97
CA LYS A 331 -39.15 34.82 -2.72
C LYS A 331 -39.72 35.32 -4.03
N PRO A 332 -40.91 36.00 -4.00
CA PRO A 332 -41.42 36.68 -5.20
C PRO A 332 -40.36 37.64 -5.77
N GLU A 333 -40.34 37.81 -7.08
CA GLU A 333 -39.33 38.62 -7.83
C GLU A 333 -37.88 38.19 -7.55
N GLY A 334 -37.66 36.93 -7.10
CA GLY A 334 -36.33 36.41 -6.81
C GLY A 334 -35.59 35.96 -8.05
N ASN A 335 -34.32 35.61 -7.87
CA ASN A 335 -33.45 35.16 -8.95
C ASN A 335 -33.02 33.70 -8.75
N ILE A 336 -32.87 33.00 -9.85
CA ILE A 336 -32.15 31.71 -9.92
C ILE A 336 -31.01 31.87 -10.92
N ILE A 337 -29.79 31.69 -10.47
CA ILE A 337 -28.59 31.82 -11.30
C ILE A 337 -27.94 30.47 -11.42
N ILE A 338 -27.74 29.99 -12.65
CA ILE A 338 -26.93 28.83 -12.92
C ILE A 338 -25.64 29.29 -13.60
N GLU A 339 -24.50 28.97 -12.98
CA GLU A 339 -23.17 29.31 -13.48
C GLU A 339 -22.24 28.13 -13.41
N ASP A 340 -21.26 28.09 -14.31
CA ASP A 340 -20.26 27.04 -14.36
C ASP A 340 -18.85 27.62 -14.37
N GLY A 341 -17.86 26.75 -14.12
CA GLY A 341 -16.46 27.15 -14.17
C GLY A 341 -15.50 26.03 -13.87
N PHE A 342 -14.23 26.40 -13.81
CA PHE A 342 -13.15 25.49 -13.45
C PHE A 342 -12.35 26.04 -12.26
N VAL A 343 -11.96 25.15 -11.34
CA VAL A 343 -10.95 25.42 -10.32
C VAL A 343 -9.83 24.41 -10.50
N GLY A 344 -8.72 24.85 -11.09
CA GLY A 344 -7.69 23.96 -11.57
C GLY A 344 -8.22 23.07 -12.71
N GLU A 345 -8.19 21.75 -12.52
CA GLU A 345 -8.72 20.76 -13.48
C GLU A 345 -10.16 20.30 -13.15
N HIS A 346 -10.75 20.75 -12.07
CA HIS A 346 -12.09 20.34 -11.65
C HIS A 346 -13.14 21.29 -12.18
N TYR A 347 -14.11 20.73 -12.91
CA TYR A 347 -15.28 21.48 -13.38
C TYR A 347 -16.32 21.55 -12.26
N PHE A 348 -17.03 22.67 -12.19
CA PHE A 348 -18.17 22.82 -11.30
C PHE A 348 -19.35 23.50 -12.01
N ILE A 349 -20.56 23.20 -11.53
CA ILE A 349 -21.78 23.94 -11.82
C ILE A 349 -22.45 24.37 -10.50
N LYS A 350 -22.92 25.60 -10.44
CA LYS A 350 -23.63 26.15 -9.28
C LYS A 350 -25.07 26.46 -9.65
N VAL A 351 -25.98 26.10 -8.77
CA VAL A 351 -27.39 26.53 -8.77
C VAL A 351 -27.59 27.39 -7.54
N LYS A 352 -27.77 28.70 -7.76
CA LYS A 352 -27.95 29.72 -6.70
C LYS A 352 -29.33 30.28 -6.78
N ASP A 353 -30.04 30.33 -5.64
CA ASP A 353 -31.31 31.04 -5.46
C ASP A 353 -31.17 32.24 -4.50
N SER A 354 -32.12 33.16 -4.54
CA SER A 354 -32.23 34.27 -3.63
C SER A 354 -33.36 34.11 -2.61
N GLY A 355 -33.65 32.86 -2.27
CA GLY A 355 -34.80 32.47 -1.46
C GLY A 355 -34.66 32.72 0.05
N ILE A 356 -35.41 31.94 0.82
CA ILE A 356 -35.46 32.04 2.28
C ILE A 356 -34.17 31.60 2.98
N GLY A 357 -33.32 30.81 2.33
CA GLY A 357 -32.13 30.24 2.92
C GLY A 357 -32.41 29.19 4.03
N MET A 358 -31.35 28.75 4.67
CA MET A 358 -31.36 27.72 5.71
C MET A 358 -30.36 28.05 6.82
N ASP A 359 -30.66 27.59 8.04
CA ASP A 359 -29.68 27.62 9.12
C ASP A 359 -28.71 26.42 9.07
N GLU A 360 -27.61 26.51 9.81
CA GLU A 360 -26.56 25.48 9.83
C GLU A 360 -27.06 24.13 10.31
N SER A 361 -28.01 24.11 11.26
CA SER A 361 -28.58 22.85 11.80
C SER A 361 -29.47 22.11 10.79
N GLN A 362 -30.01 22.88 9.83
CA GLN A 362 -30.82 22.32 8.74
C GLN A 362 -29.93 21.74 7.64
N LEU A 363 -28.78 22.35 7.33
CA LEU A 363 -27.85 21.93 6.29
C LEU A 363 -27.37 20.46 6.45
N GLU A 364 -27.15 20.05 7.69
CA GLU A 364 -26.73 18.66 7.96
C GLU A 364 -27.77 17.60 7.57
N LYS A 365 -29.04 17.97 7.51
CA LYS A 365 -30.17 17.03 7.36
C LYS A 365 -30.89 17.12 6.02
N ILE A 366 -30.61 18.13 5.18
CA ILE A 366 -31.40 18.40 3.96
C ILE A 366 -31.40 17.24 2.95
N PHE A 367 -30.34 16.42 2.95
CA PHE A 367 -30.22 15.25 2.07
C PHE A 367 -30.88 13.99 2.65
N SER A 368 -31.32 14.02 3.92
CA SER A 368 -32.02 12.88 4.53
C SER A 368 -33.38 12.67 3.88
N ARG A 369 -33.77 11.41 3.69
CA ARG A 369 -35.09 11.06 3.13
C ARG A 369 -36.20 11.62 4.03
N PHE A 370 -37.20 12.25 3.43
CA PHE A 370 -38.34 12.92 4.11
C PHE A 370 -37.97 14.15 4.94
N ALA A 371 -36.77 14.66 4.82
CA ALA A 371 -36.39 15.91 5.49
C ALA A 371 -37.18 17.11 4.92
N ARG A 372 -37.74 17.93 5.80
CA ARG A 372 -38.49 19.15 5.46
C ARG A 372 -38.08 20.28 6.40
N ILE A 373 -37.85 21.46 5.84
CA ILE A 373 -37.45 22.66 6.57
C ILE A 373 -38.65 23.31 7.23
N SER A 374 -39.81 23.31 6.55
CA SER A 374 -41.08 23.82 7.09
C SER A 374 -42.23 22.86 6.78
N SER A 375 -43.22 22.79 7.70
CA SER A 375 -44.43 22.00 7.52
C SER A 375 -45.40 22.59 6.51
N ASP A 376 -45.31 23.89 6.26
CA ASP A 376 -46.33 24.66 5.54
C ASP A 376 -46.16 24.66 4.01
N GLN A 377 -45.04 24.15 3.51
CA GLN A 377 -44.78 24.10 2.06
C GLN A 377 -45.03 22.70 1.47
N GLU A 378 -45.69 22.63 0.32
CA GLU A 378 -45.92 21.38 -0.43
C GLU A 378 -44.58 20.71 -0.80
N GLY A 379 -44.43 19.40 -0.49
CA GLY A 379 -43.29 18.61 -0.91
C GLY A 379 -43.05 17.38 -0.03
N GLN A 380 -42.44 16.35 -0.62
CA GLN A 380 -42.29 15.05 -0.01
C GLN A 380 -40.96 14.87 0.77
N GLY A 381 -40.04 15.82 0.66
CA GLY A 381 -38.69 15.71 1.27
C GLY A 381 -37.82 14.60 0.63
N LEU A 382 -38.06 14.25 -0.64
CA LEU A 382 -37.30 13.23 -1.35
C LEU A 382 -36.38 13.81 -2.46
N GLY A 383 -36.65 15.04 -2.94
CA GLY A 383 -35.94 15.61 -4.07
C GLY A 383 -34.41 15.74 -3.86
N LEU A 384 -33.98 16.25 -2.71
CA LEU A 384 -32.54 16.35 -2.39
C LEU A 384 -31.90 14.97 -2.11
N ALA A 385 -32.65 14.04 -1.54
CA ALA A 385 -32.15 12.66 -1.38
C ALA A 385 -31.93 11.98 -2.74
N ILE A 386 -32.82 12.21 -3.73
CA ILE A 386 -32.62 11.75 -5.12
C ILE A 386 -31.40 12.43 -5.71
N ALA A 387 -31.26 13.76 -5.55
CA ALA A 387 -30.12 14.50 -6.03
C ALA A 387 -28.79 13.94 -5.49
N GLN A 388 -28.74 13.60 -4.19
CA GLN A 388 -27.59 13.00 -3.54
C GLN A 388 -27.27 11.60 -4.10
N SER A 389 -28.28 10.71 -4.27
CA SER A 389 -28.08 9.35 -4.84
C SER A 389 -27.57 9.45 -6.28
N VAL A 390 -28.13 10.36 -7.11
CA VAL A 390 -27.65 10.57 -8.49
C VAL A 390 -26.23 11.10 -8.52
N ALA A 391 -25.89 12.06 -7.67
CA ALA A 391 -24.56 12.62 -7.58
C ALA A 391 -23.53 11.56 -7.15
N ALA A 392 -23.85 10.73 -6.14
CA ALA A 392 -23.03 9.63 -5.69
C ALA A 392 -22.79 8.60 -6.82
N PHE A 393 -23.83 8.24 -7.57
CA PHE A 393 -23.73 7.34 -8.72
C PHE A 393 -22.77 7.84 -9.81
N HIS A 394 -22.73 9.16 -10.05
CA HIS A 394 -21.83 9.79 -11.04
C HIS A 394 -20.51 10.30 -10.44
N HIS A 395 -20.20 9.98 -9.18
CA HIS A 395 -19.02 10.48 -8.46
C HIS A 395 -18.92 12.01 -8.43
N ILE A 396 -20.09 12.69 -8.37
CA ILE A 396 -20.21 14.15 -8.25
C ILE A 396 -20.32 14.51 -6.77
N GLU A 397 -19.49 15.43 -6.29
CA GLU A 397 -19.59 15.97 -4.93
C GLU A 397 -20.57 17.14 -4.91
N ILE A 398 -21.57 17.10 -4.02
CA ILE A 398 -22.50 18.22 -3.79
C ILE A 398 -22.05 19.00 -2.55
N LYS A 399 -21.79 20.31 -2.73
CA LYS A 399 -21.62 21.25 -1.61
C LYS A 399 -22.79 22.20 -1.55
N VAL A 400 -23.19 22.58 -0.34
CA VAL A 400 -24.29 23.49 -0.11
C VAL A 400 -23.81 24.62 0.82
N GLU A 401 -24.12 25.85 0.42
CA GLU A 401 -23.92 27.08 1.21
C GLU A 401 -25.25 27.82 1.29
N SER A 402 -25.66 28.23 2.47
CA SER A 402 -26.92 28.90 2.64
C SER A 402 -26.88 29.92 3.77
N VAL A 403 -27.54 31.05 3.58
CA VAL A 403 -27.69 32.08 4.59
C VAL A 403 -29.19 32.48 4.66
N ILE A 404 -29.71 32.51 5.86
CA ILE A 404 -31.12 32.86 6.09
C ILE A 404 -31.45 34.20 5.45
N ASN A 405 -32.55 34.27 4.68
CA ASN A 405 -33.05 35.40 3.91
C ASN A 405 -32.15 35.90 2.75
N GLU A 406 -31.02 35.29 2.51
CA GLU A 406 -30.15 35.59 1.37
C GLU A 406 -30.25 34.56 0.23
N GLY A 407 -30.55 33.27 0.58
CA GLY A 407 -30.76 32.21 -0.36
C GLY A 407 -29.81 31.01 -0.16
N THR A 408 -29.79 30.11 -1.14
CA THR A 408 -29.00 28.88 -1.10
C THR A 408 -28.20 28.71 -2.40
N THR A 409 -27.01 28.16 -2.27
CA THR A 409 -26.15 27.81 -3.40
C THR A 409 -25.79 26.34 -3.30
N PHE A 410 -26.19 25.56 -4.30
CA PHE A 410 -25.73 24.19 -4.48
C PHE A 410 -24.60 24.18 -5.52
N THR A 411 -23.43 23.63 -5.17
CA THR A 411 -22.28 23.47 -6.07
C THR A 411 -22.06 21.98 -6.34
N LEU A 412 -22.11 21.58 -7.59
CA LEU A 412 -21.82 20.24 -8.06
C LEU A 412 -20.39 20.21 -8.60
N TRP A 413 -19.51 19.42 -7.99
CA TRP A 413 -18.13 19.26 -8.41
C TRP A 413 -17.96 17.95 -9.18
N PHE A 414 -17.47 18.06 -10.40
CA PHE A 414 -17.19 16.91 -11.26
C PHE A 414 -15.72 16.55 -11.13
N GLN A 415 -15.46 15.28 -10.87
CA GLN A 415 -14.10 14.77 -10.92
C GLN A 415 -13.62 14.74 -12.38
N LYS A 416 -12.31 14.91 -12.58
CA LYS A 416 -11.72 14.86 -13.91
C LYS A 416 -12.13 13.55 -14.59
N ALA A 417 -12.72 13.63 -15.79
CA ALA A 417 -12.89 12.47 -16.63
C ALA A 417 -11.50 11.91 -16.97
N ASN A 418 -11.22 10.68 -16.55
CA ASN A 418 -9.99 9.98 -16.91
C ASN A 418 -9.98 9.65 -18.40
#